data_1977f47709d122f0fd7c8291c028dccd
#
_entry.id   1977f47709d122f0fd7c8291c028dccd
#
_cell.length_a   1.000
_cell.length_b   1.000
_cell.length_c   1.000
_cell.angle_alpha   90.00
_cell.angle_beta   90.00
_cell.angle_gamma   90.00
#
_symmetry.space_group_name_H-M   'P 1'
#
loop_
_entity.id
_entity.type
_entity.pdbx_description
1 polymer ?
#
loop_
_entity_poly.entity_id
_entity_poly.type
_entity_poly.pdbx_seq_one_letter_code
_entity_poly.pdbx_strand_id
1 'polypeptide(L)' 'MNITNAKYHALDGDNTKPNTSITCVINGKSCSVPISADNTEFIEIMRQVAAGTLTIADAD' A
#
# COMPACT_ATOMS: atom_id res chain seq x y z
N MET A 1 -0.40 -2.71 14.11
CA MET A 1 -0.10 -3.42 12.83
C MET A 1 1.25 -2.93 12.33
N ASN A 2 2.18 -3.84 12.09
CA ASN A 2 3.53 -3.49 11.64
C ASN A 2 3.60 -3.64 10.12
N ILE A 3 3.63 -2.52 9.41
CA ILE A 3 3.61 -2.47 7.94
C ILE A 3 4.95 -1.95 7.44
N THR A 4 5.58 -2.69 6.54
CA THR A 4 6.86 -2.32 5.94
C THR A 4 6.84 -2.59 4.43
N ASN A 5 7.83 -2.03 3.72
CA ASN A 5 8.01 -2.26 2.29
C ASN A 5 6.75 -1.97 1.46
N ALA A 6 6.03 -0.91 1.82
CA ALA A 6 4.82 -0.51 1.10
C ALA A 6 5.20 0.10 -0.25
N LYS A 7 4.47 -0.32 -1.29
CA LYS A 7 4.71 0.13 -2.65
C LYS A 7 3.41 0.08 -3.45
N TYR A 8 3.14 1.11 -4.23
CA TYR A 8 1.99 1.11 -5.12
C TYR A 8 2.15 0.08 -6.22
N HIS A 9 1.05 -0.55 -6.60
CA HIS A 9 0.98 -1.46 -7.74
C HIS A 9 0.02 -0.88 -8.77
N ALA A 10 0.52 -0.58 -9.94
CA ALA A 10 -0.29 -0.01 -11.01
C ALA A 10 -1.07 -1.09 -11.75
N LEU A 11 -2.19 -0.68 -12.38
CA LEU A 11 -3.01 -1.57 -13.19
C LEU A 11 -2.16 -2.25 -14.27
N ASP A 12 -2.25 -3.57 -14.37
CA ASP A 12 -1.49 -4.40 -15.32
C ASP A 12 0.03 -4.23 -15.20
N GLY A 13 0.51 -3.73 -14.08
CA GLY A 13 1.94 -3.48 -13.89
C GLY A 13 2.51 -2.32 -14.70
N ASP A 14 1.65 -1.50 -15.29
CA ASP A 14 2.02 -0.36 -16.11
C ASP A 14 1.92 0.92 -15.29
N ASN A 15 3.05 1.56 -14.99
CA ASN A 15 3.09 2.76 -14.15
C ASN A 15 2.50 4.00 -14.82
N THR A 16 2.08 3.92 -16.08
CA THR A 16 1.33 4.99 -16.74
C THR A 16 -0.17 4.92 -16.45
N LYS A 17 -0.63 3.84 -15.81
CA LYS A 17 -2.03 3.62 -15.44
C LYS A 17 -2.24 3.89 -13.96
N PRO A 18 -3.51 4.07 -13.53
CA PRO A 18 -3.80 4.30 -12.11
C PRO A 18 -3.35 3.16 -11.22
N ASN A 19 -2.91 3.49 -10.00
CA ASN A 19 -2.60 2.49 -8.99
C ASN A 19 -3.88 1.82 -8.53
N THR A 20 -3.88 0.49 -8.41
CA THR A 20 -5.05 -0.30 -8.01
C THR A 20 -4.88 -0.97 -6.65
N SER A 21 -3.63 -1.09 -6.18
CA SER A 21 -3.37 -1.74 -4.90
C SER A 21 -2.04 -1.27 -4.34
N ILE A 22 -1.77 -1.66 -3.09
CA ILE A 22 -0.51 -1.42 -2.41
C ILE A 22 0.02 -2.78 -1.99
N THR A 23 1.24 -3.11 -2.41
CA THR A 23 1.92 -4.31 -1.91
C THR A 23 2.77 -3.91 -0.70
N CYS A 24 2.73 -4.70 0.33
CA CYS A 24 3.46 -4.41 1.57
C CYS A 24 3.68 -5.70 2.37
N VAL A 25 4.46 -5.56 3.43
CA VAL A 25 4.65 -6.63 4.40
C VAL A 25 3.94 -6.21 5.68
N ILE A 26 2.97 -7.01 6.11
CA ILE A 26 2.19 -6.77 7.34
C ILE A 26 2.51 -7.89 8.31
N ASN A 27 3.10 -7.53 9.46
CA ASN A 27 3.49 -8.47 10.51
C ASN A 27 4.34 -9.63 9.96
N GLY A 28 5.24 -9.33 9.03
CA GLY A 28 6.14 -10.32 8.44
C GLY A 28 5.55 -11.11 7.27
N LYS A 29 4.33 -10.79 6.83
CA LYS A 29 3.71 -11.46 5.67
C LYS A 29 3.51 -10.49 4.52
N SER A 30 3.89 -10.92 3.32
CA SER A 30 3.64 -10.15 2.10
C SER A 30 2.15 -10.11 1.79
N CYS A 31 1.61 -8.92 1.60
CA CYS A 31 0.19 -8.72 1.35
C CYS A 31 -0.01 -7.75 0.20
N SER A 32 -1.13 -7.91 -0.49
CA SER A 32 -1.60 -6.94 -1.48
C SER A 32 -2.90 -6.34 -0.95
N VAL A 33 -2.95 -5.02 -0.83
CA VAL A 33 -4.07 -4.31 -0.22
C VAL A 33 -4.73 -3.45 -1.28
N PRO A 34 -6.03 -3.65 -1.54
CA PRO A 34 -6.73 -2.81 -2.52
C PRO A 34 -6.85 -1.38 -2.03
N ILE A 35 -6.80 -0.44 -2.96
CA ILE A 35 -7.00 0.97 -2.66
C ILE A 35 -8.51 1.20 -2.53
N SER A 36 -9.02 1.03 -1.33
CA SER A 36 -10.44 1.14 -1.03
C SER A 36 -10.64 1.72 0.37
N ALA A 37 -11.49 2.73 0.47
CA ALA A 37 -11.79 3.36 1.75
C ALA A 37 -12.51 2.41 2.74
N ASP A 38 -13.04 1.31 2.25
CA ASP A 38 -13.72 0.31 3.07
C ASP A 38 -12.77 -0.79 3.58
N ASN A 39 -11.52 -0.78 3.12
CA ASN A 39 -10.54 -1.81 3.49
C ASN A 39 -9.80 -1.39 4.75
N THR A 40 -9.84 -2.23 5.79
CA THR A 40 -9.23 -1.93 7.09
C THR A 40 -7.72 -1.75 6.99
N GLU A 41 -7.05 -2.59 6.21
CA GLU A 41 -5.61 -2.50 6.01
C GLU A 41 -5.24 -1.22 5.27
N PHE A 42 -6.02 -0.83 4.28
CA PHE A 42 -5.79 0.41 3.55
C PHE A 42 -5.93 1.63 4.49
N ILE A 43 -6.97 1.64 5.33
CA ILE A 43 -7.18 2.71 6.31
C ILE A 43 -5.97 2.82 7.23
N GLU A 44 -5.47 1.69 7.72
CA GLU A 44 -4.29 1.69 8.62
C GLU A 44 -3.03 2.17 7.89
N ILE A 45 -2.84 1.77 6.63
CA ILE A 45 -1.71 2.24 5.83
C ILE A 45 -1.76 3.77 5.70
N MET A 46 -2.91 4.31 5.37
CA MET A 46 -3.08 5.76 5.21
C MET A 46 -2.86 6.49 6.53
N ARG A 47 -3.32 5.91 7.64
CA ARG A 47 -3.10 6.49 8.96
C ARG A 47 -1.61 6.59 9.29
N GLN A 48 -0.84 5.56 8.99
CA GLN A 48 0.60 5.54 9.26
C GLN A 48 1.36 6.50 8.32
N VAL A 49 0.92 6.63 7.08
CA VAL A 49 1.51 7.59 6.15
C VAL A 49 1.28 9.01 6.66
N ALA A 50 0.08 9.32 7.11
CA ALA A 50 -0.25 10.64 7.65
C ALA A 50 0.53 10.94 8.93
N ALA A 51 0.81 9.92 9.75
CA ALA A 51 1.60 10.05 10.96
C ALA A 51 3.10 10.18 10.69
N GLY A 52 3.54 9.94 9.46
CA GLY A 52 4.95 10.01 9.07
C GLY A 52 5.77 8.77 9.44
N THR A 53 5.11 7.68 9.84
CA THR A 53 5.79 6.45 10.24
C THR A 53 5.91 5.44 9.11
N LEU A 54 5.24 5.68 7.98
CA LEU A 54 5.26 4.80 6.82
C LEU A 54 5.37 5.63 5.54
N THR A 55 6.18 5.16 4.61
CA THR A 55 6.28 5.75 3.27
C THR A 55 5.92 4.70 2.24
N ILE A 56 5.10 5.09 1.25
CA ILE A 56 4.72 4.20 0.15
C ILE A 56 5.54 4.58 -1.07
N ALA A 57 6.31 3.63 -1.59
CA ALA A 57 7.11 3.85 -2.78
C ALA A 57 6.22 3.92 -4.03
N ASP A 58 6.67 4.64 -5.05
CA ASP A 58 5.95 4.73 -6.31
C ASP A 58 5.94 3.39 -7.04
N ALA A 59 4.92 3.19 -7.88
CA ALA A 59 4.84 2.01 -8.74
C ALA A 59 5.98 2.00 -9.75
N ASP A 60 6.43 0.81 -10.08
CA ASP A 60 7.47 0.62 -11.12
C ASP A 60 6.90 0.85 -12.51
#